data_fcede0be7326af3ee993096bf84e1e3d
#
_entry.id   fcede0be7326af3ee993096bf84e1e3d
#
_cell.length_a   1.000
_cell.length_b   1.000
_cell.length_c   1.000
_cell.angle_alpha   90.00
_cell.angle_beta   90.00
_cell.angle_gamma   90.00
#
_symmetry.space_group_name_H-M   'P 1'
#
loop_
_entity.id
_entity.type
_entity.pdbx_description
1 polymer ?
#
loop_
_entity_poly.entity_id
_entity_poly.type
_entity_poly.pdbx_seq_one_letter_code
_entity_poly.pdbx_strand_id
1 'polypeptide(L)'
;MVFYLCSVNIDAFHHLEIIRKYILQLPGVEEYTCLGTPAFRVNKKLLARLREDGETLVVRNEERGAWMKKNPSVYFITEHYRNYPNLLINLSKVKNNELKMLLQTAWRSRANKKQLKKLSK
;
A
#
# COMPACT_ATOMS: atom_id res chain seq x y z
N MET A 1 -25.38 11.57 -12.75
CA MET A 1 -24.05 12.08 -12.51
C MET A 1 -23.41 11.50 -11.28
N VAL A 2 -24.02 11.70 -10.13
CA VAL A 2 -23.52 11.18 -8.87
C VAL A 2 -23.42 9.65 -8.89
N PHE A 3 -24.39 8.99 -9.49
CA PHE A 3 -24.38 7.53 -9.59
C PHE A 3 -23.20 7.00 -10.39
N TYR A 4 -22.87 7.68 -11.46
CA TYR A 4 -21.75 7.29 -12.28
C TYR A 4 -20.44 7.39 -11.49
N LEU A 5 -20.25 8.48 -10.76
CA LEU A 5 -19.07 8.67 -9.93
C LEU A 5 -19.01 7.63 -8.81
N CYS A 6 -20.17 7.33 -8.20
CA CYS A 6 -20.21 6.31 -7.16
C CYS A 6 -19.85 4.93 -7.72
N SER A 7 -20.31 4.62 -8.92
CA SER A 7 -19.99 3.34 -9.55
C SER A 7 -18.50 3.19 -9.80
N VAL A 8 -17.84 4.24 -10.28
CA VAL A 8 -16.39 4.24 -10.50
C VAL A 8 -15.65 4.17 -9.17
N ASN A 9 -16.15 4.90 -8.15
CA ASN A 9 -15.46 5.00 -6.86
C ASN A 9 -15.68 3.79 -5.95
N ILE A 10 -16.67 2.95 -6.24
CA ILE A 10 -16.96 1.79 -5.40
C ILE A 10 -15.76 0.84 -5.32
N ASP A 11 -15.14 0.52 -6.45
CA ASP A 11 -13.98 -0.37 -6.44
C ASP A 11 -12.80 0.25 -5.71
N ALA A 12 -12.53 1.53 -5.97
CA ALA A 12 -11.46 2.24 -5.29
C ALA A 12 -11.71 2.30 -3.78
N PHE A 13 -12.95 2.57 -3.39
CA PHE A 13 -13.35 2.60 -1.98
C PHE A 13 -13.17 1.23 -1.33
N HIS A 14 -13.57 0.18 -2.02
CA HIS A 14 -13.43 -1.18 -1.53
C HIS A 14 -11.95 -1.53 -1.30
N HIS A 15 -11.09 -1.21 -2.26
CA HIS A 15 -9.66 -1.43 -2.12
C HIS A 15 -9.09 -0.66 -0.93
N LEU A 16 -9.52 0.59 -0.78
CA LEU A 16 -9.05 1.44 0.31
C LEU A 16 -9.46 0.88 1.67
N GLU A 17 -10.68 0.37 1.79
CA GLU A 17 -11.15 -0.24 3.05
C GLU A 17 -10.32 -1.47 3.42
N ILE A 18 -9.97 -2.28 2.45
CA ILE A 18 -9.13 -3.45 2.69
C ILE A 18 -7.73 -3.03 3.16
N ILE A 19 -7.16 -2.02 2.50
CA ILE A 19 -5.86 -1.49 2.89
C ILE A 19 -5.91 -0.94 4.31
N ARG A 20 -6.93 -0.15 4.62
CA ARG A 20 -7.12 0.40 5.97
C ARG A 20 -7.20 -0.70 7.03
N LYS A 21 -7.95 -1.75 6.73
CA LYS A 21 -8.12 -2.86 7.64
C LYS A 21 -6.77 -3.47 8.05
N TYR A 22 -5.85 -3.60 7.11
CA TYR A 22 -4.56 -4.20 7.39
C TYR A 22 -3.53 -3.23 7.96
N ILE A 23 -3.51 -2.00 7.46
CA ILE A 23 -2.40 -1.11 7.76
C ILE A 23 -2.64 -0.24 9.00
N LEU A 24 -3.88 0.15 9.26
CA LEU A 24 -4.16 1.04 10.40
C LEU A 24 -4.09 0.35 11.76
N GLN A 25 -4.10 -0.98 11.78
CA GLN A 25 -3.88 -1.70 13.02
C GLN A 25 -2.40 -1.79 13.40
N LEU A 26 -1.50 -1.44 12.49
CA LEU A 26 -0.07 -1.46 12.79
C LEU A 26 0.31 -0.24 13.63
N PRO A 27 1.15 -0.42 14.67
CA PRO A 27 1.47 0.67 15.58
C PRO A 27 2.02 1.92 14.91
N GLY A 28 1.45 3.07 15.24
CA GLY A 28 1.95 4.36 14.78
C GLY A 28 1.59 4.76 13.38
N VAL A 29 0.83 3.94 12.66
CA VAL A 29 0.45 4.27 11.28
C VAL A 29 -0.62 5.35 11.27
N GLU A 30 -0.43 6.32 10.39
CA GLU A 30 -1.38 7.41 10.17
C GLU A 30 -1.79 7.43 8.71
N GLU A 31 -3.07 7.66 8.46
CA GLU A 31 -3.55 7.93 7.11
C GLU A 31 -3.48 9.43 6.86
N TYR A 32 -3.09 9.82 5.65
CA TYR A 32 -3.06 11.23 5.27
C TYR A 32 -3.29 11.35 3.77
N THR A 33 -3.36 12.57 3.25
CA THR A 33 -3.52 12.81 1.83
C THR A 33 -2.18 13.20 1.24
N CYS A 34 -1.78 12.50 0.20
CA CYS A 34 -0.52 12.76 -0.51
C CYS A 34 -0.83 12.86 -2.00
N LEU A 35 -0.52 14.00 -2.60
CA LEU A 35 -0.80 14.25 -4.01
C LEU A 35 -2.28 14.00 -4.37
N GLY A 36 -3.15 14.34 -3.44
CA GLY A 36 -4.60 14.23 -3.66
C GLY A 36 -5.19 12.85 -3.45
N THR A 37 -4.40 11.86 -3.02
CA THR A 37 -4.90 10.51 -2.80
C THR A 37 -4.57 10.02 -1.39
N PRO A 38 -5.31 9.00 -0.89
CA PRO A 38 -5.02 8.43 0.42
C PRO A 38 -3.64 7.80 0.48
N ALA A 39 -2.94 8.07 1.57
CA ALA A 39 -1.62 7.53 1.81
C ALA A 39 -1.46 7.19 3.29
N PHE A 40 -0.48 6.37 3.60
CA PHE A 40 -0.23 5.88 4.96
C PHE A 40 1.24 6.04 5.30
N ARG A 41 1.50 6.46 6.53
CA ARG A 41 2.88 6.70 6.98
C ARG A 41 3.07 6.26 8.42
N VAL A 42 4.30 6.01 8.78
CA VAL A 42 4.72 5.82 10.17
C VAL A 42 5.97 6.64 10.41
N ASN A 43 6.05 7.33 11.55
CA ASN A 43 7.18 8.19 11.86
C ASN A 43 7.45 9.21 10.75
N LYS A 44 6.38 9.72 10.14
CA LYS A 44 6.40 10.70 9.04
C LYS A 44 7.01 10.18 7.74
N LYS A 45 7.20 8.86 7.63
CA LYS A 45 7.76 8.24 6.42
C LYS A 45 6.69 7.46 5.69
N LEU A 46 6.59 7.68 4.38
CA LEU A 46 5.57 7.06 3.54
C LEU A 46 5.74 5.54 3.52
N LEU A 47 4.64 4.84 3.74
CA LEU A 47 4.57 3.38 3.62
C LEU A 47 3.89 2.97 2.33
N ALA A 48 2.73 3.57 2.05
CA ALA A 48 1.91 3.19 0.91
C ALA A 48 1.06 4.36 0.47
N ARG A 49 0.76 4.42 -0.82
CA ARG A 49 -0.09 5.45 -1.40
C ARG A 49 -0.97 4.85 -2.48
N LEU A 50 -2.27 5.10 -2.41
CA LEU A 50 -3.18 4.70 -3.46
C LEU A 50 -3.01 5.67 -4.63
N ARG A 51 -2.88 5.13 -5.84
CA ARG A 51 -2.73 5.98 -7.02
C ARG A 51 -4.08 6.52 -7.48
N GLU A 52 -4.02 7.48 -8.37
CA GLU A 52 -5.20 8.19 -8.86
C GLU A 52 -6.20 7.27 -9.56
N ASP A 53 -5.74 6.14 -10.08
CA ASP A 53 -6.62 5.16 -10.74
C ASP A 53 -7.47 4.36 -9.74
N GLY A 54 -7.16 4.44 -8.46
CA GLY A 54 -7.89 3.69 -7.44
C GLY A 54 -7.65 2.19 -7.46
N GLU A 55 -6.79 1.70 -8.33
CA GLU A 55 -6.52 0.28 -8.51
C GLU A 55 -5.08 -0.11 -8.24
N THR A 56 -4.19 0.86 -8.16
CA THR A 56 -2.77 0.61 -7.99
C THR A 56 -2.29 1.19 -6.66
N LEU A 57 -1.64 0.38 -5.87
CA LEU A 57 -1.04 0.81 -4.61
C LEU A 57 0.48 0.87 -4.77
N VAL A 58 1.07 2.00 -4.41
CA VAL A 58 2.51 2.13 -4.32
C VAL A 58 2.89 1.79 -2.89
N VAL A 59 3.78 0.82 -2.70
CA VAL A 59 4.21 0.41 -1.36
C VAL A 59 5.72 0.33 -1.31
N ARG A 60 6.30 0.72 -0.18
CA ARG A 60 7.74 0.61 0.00
C ARG A 60 8.14 -0.87 0.08
N ASN A 61 9.09 -1.27 -0.75
CA ASN A 61 9.57 -2.64 -0.73
C ASN A 61 10.95 -2.72 -1.38
N GLU A 62 11.93 -3.12 -0.60
CA GLU A 62 13.31 -3.24 -1.09
C GLU A 62 13.57 -4.55 -1.82
N GLU A 63 12.65 -5.50 -1.70
CA GLU A 63 12.76 -6.80 -2.37
C GLU A 63 11.77 -6.93 -3.52
N ARG A 64 11.44 -5.81 -4.15
CA ARG A 64 10.43 -5.76 -5.21
C ARG A 64 10.74 -6.69 -6.39
N GLY A 65 12.01 -6.93 -6.66
CA GLY A 65 12.39 -7.80 -7.76
C GLY A 65 11.84 -9.22 -7.61
N ALA A 66 11.86 -9.74 -6.39
CA ALA A 66 11.35 -11.07 -6.11
C ALA A 66 9.83 -11.14 -6.34
N TRP A 67 9.11 -10.10 -5.91
CA TRP A 67 7.66 -10.06 -6.11
C TRP A 67 7.28 -9.91 -7.57
N MET A 68 8.00 -9.05 -8.30
CA MET A 68 7.77 -8.85 -9.73
C MET A 68 8.02 -10.13 -10.52
N LYS A 69 9.04 -10.88 -10.13
CA LYS A 69 9.36 -12.16 -10.76
C LYS A 69 8.32 -13.22 -10.46
N LYS A 70 7.79 -13.20 -9.23
CA LYS A 70 6.78 -14.16 -8.79
C LYS A 70 5.47 -14.00 -9.56
N ASN A 71 5.02 -12.77 -9.77
CA ASN A 71 3.75 -12.52 -10.46
C ASN A 71 3.74 -11.16 -11.13
N PRO A 72 4.27 -11.07 -12.36
CA PRO A 72 4.37 -9.77 -13.05
C PRO A 72 3.02 -9.16 -13.44
N SER A 73 1.94 -9.93 -13.39
CA SER A 73 0.61 -9.36 -13.66
C SER A 73 0.05 -8.60 -12.47
N VAL A 74 0.61 -8.80 -11.29
CA VAL A 74 0.16 -8.14 -10.06
C VAL A 74 1.18 -7.12 -9.58
N TYR A 75 2.47 -7.44 -9.68
CA TYR A 75 3.55 -6.62 -9.12
C TYR A 75 4.42 -6.06 -10.23
N PHE A 76 4.61 -4.75 -10.21
CA PHE A 76 5.35 -4.07 -11.27
C PHE A 76 5.93 -2.74 -10.78
N ILE A 77 6.70 -2.09 -11.64
CA ILE A 77 7.13 -0.72 -11.41
C ILE A 77 6.95 0.05 -12.71
N THR A 78 6.88 1.36 -12.60
CA THR A 78 6.91 2.26 -13.75
C THR A 78 8.26 2.96 -13.76
N GLU A 79 8.56 3.64 -14.87
CA GLU A 79 9.83 4.34 -15.02
C GLU A 79 10.05 5.34 -13.89
N HIS A 80 8.99 5.99 -13.44
CA HIS A 80 9.08 6.95 -12.32
C HIS A 80 9.70 6.33 -11.05
N TYR A 81 9.41 5.05 -10.80
CA TYR A 81 9.85 4.39 -9.56
C TYR A 81 11.12 3.56 -9.74
N ARG A 82 11.76 3.66 -10.89
CA ARG A 82 12.95 2.87 -11.19
C ARG A 82 14.04 2.99 -10.14
N ASN A 83 14.27 4.19 -9.65
CA ASN A 83 15.34 4.47 -8.68
C ASN A 83 14.86 4.57 -7.24
N TYR A 84 13.64 4.16 -6.95
CA TYR A 84 13.06 4.21 -5.62
C TYR A 84 12.69 2.81 -5.14
N PRO A 85 12.82 2.51 -3.84
CA PRO A 85 12.51 1.17 -3.34
C PRO A 85 11.00 0.99 -3.14
N ASN A 86 10.26 1.12 -4.21
CA ASN A 86 8.79 1.03 -4.21
C ASN A 86 8.34 -0.05 -5.17
N LEU A 87 7.23 -0.67 -4.82
CA LEU A 87 6.58 -1.71 -5.62
C LEU A 87 5.16 -1.25 -5.90
N LEU A 88 4.69 -1.43 -7.13
CA LEU A 88 3.31 -1.15 -7.49
C LEU A 88 2.52 -2.46 -7.50
N ILE A 89 1.34 -2.42 -6.91
CA ILE A 89 0.49 -3.59 -6.73
C ILE A 89 -0.84 -3.35 -7.43
N ASN A 90 -1.22 -4.27 -8.30
CA ASN A 90 -2.54 -4.25 -8.93
C ASN A 90 -3.55 -4.79 -7.91
N LEU A 91 -4.33 -3.91 -7.31
CA LEU A 91 -5.26 -4.25 -6.24
C LEU A 91 -6.40 -5.15 -6.70
N SER A 92 -6.73 -5.11 -8.00
CA SER A 92 -7.78 -5.96 -8.55
C SER A 92 -7.37 -7.42 -8.64
N LYS A 93 -6.08 -7.70 -8.60
CA LYS A 93 -5.56 -9.06 -8.78
C LYS A 93 -4.78 -9.61 -7.60
N VAL A 94 -4.37 -8.75 -6.67
CA VAL A 94 -3.55 -9.19 -5.54
C VAL A 94 -4.35 -10.04 -4.57
N LYS A 95 -3.69 -11.05 -4.00
CA LYS A 95 -4.29 -11.85 -2.93
C LYS A 95 -4.20 -11.10 -1.61
N ASN A 96 -5.26 -11.18 -0.80
CA ASN A 96 -5.32 -10.44 0.45
C ASN A 96 -4.19 -10.81 1.42
N ASN A 97 -3.83 -12.07 1.49
CA ASN A 97 -2.73 -12.48 2.38
C ASN A 97 -1.39 -11.90 1.94
N GLU A 98 -1.17 -11.78 0.64
CA GLU A 98 0.06 -11.17 0.13
C GLU A 98 0.06 -9.65 0.36
N LEU A 99 -1.08 -9.01 0.14
CA LEU A 99 -1.22 -7.59 0.42
C LEU A 99 -0.92 -7.28 1.88
N LYS A 100 -1.49 -8.07 2.78
CA LYS A 100 -1.26 -7.90 4.21
C LYS A 100 0.23 -8.03 4.54
N MET A 101 0.88 -9.04 3.98
CA MET A 101 2.31 -9.27 4.20
C MET A 101 3.15 -8.10 3.69
N LEU A 102 2.81 -7.59 2.51
CA LEU A 102 3.55 -6.47 1.92
C LEU A 102 3.41 -5.20 2.73
N LEU A 103 2.22 -4.94 3.26
CA LEU A 103 1.99 -3.78 4.12
C LEU A 103 2.75 -3.91 5.44
N GLN A 104 2.78 -5.10 6.03
CA GLN A 104 3.54 -5.33 7.24
C GLN A 104 5.04 -5.17 7.01
N THR A 105 5.54 -5.65 5.88
CA THR A 105 6.96 -5.52 5.52
C THR A 105 7.35 -4.06 5.37
N ALA A 106 6.52 -3.27 4.72
CA ALA A 106 6.75 -1.83 4.58
C ALA A 106 6.82 -1.16 5.96
N TRP A 107 5.86 -1.50 6.81
CA TRP A 107 5.81 -0.94 8.16
C TRP A 107 7.06 -1.31 8.97
N ARG A 108 7.48 -2.56 8.92
CA ARG A 108 8.67 -3.01 9.65
C ARG A 108 9.93 -2.26 9.24
N SER A 109 10.01 -1.86 7.98
CA SER A 109 11.18 -1.13 7.49
C SER A 109 11.26 0.29 8.03
N ARG A 110 10.15 0.82 8.57
CA ARG A 110 10.07 2.20 9.04
C ARG A 110 9.71 2.35 10.52
N ALA A 111 9.23 1.28 11.14
CA ALA A 111 8.84 1.32 12.56
C ALA A 111 10.07 1.39 13.46
N ASN A 112 9.92 2.07 14.60
CA ASN A 112 10.98 2.12 15.59
C ASN A 112 10.89 0.90 16.53
N LYS A 113 11.88 0.76 17.41
CA LYS A 113 11.97 -0.40 18.30
C LYS A 113 10.73 -0.56 19.19
N LYS A 114 10.20 0.56 19.68
CA LYS A 114 9.03 0.56 20.56
C LYS A 114 7.80 0.05 19.81
N GLN A 115 7.63 0.49 18.57
CA GLN A 115 6.51 0.07 17.72
C GLN A 115 6.62 -1.41 17.35
N LEU A 116 7.82 -1.86 17.03
CA LEU A 116 8.05 -3.27 16.71
C LEU A 116 7.73 -4.18 17.90
N LYS A 117 8.04 -3.74 19.10
CA LYS A 117 7.71 -4.51 20.32
C LYS A 117 6.21 -4.63 20.50
N LYS A 118 5.45 -3.59 20.19
CA LYS A 118 3.99 -3.62 20.35
C LYS A 118 3.38 -4.69 19.44
N LEU A 119 3.89 -4.85 18.24
CA LEU A 119 3.36 -5.86 17.32
C LEU A 119 3.74 -7.27 17.74
N SER A 120 4.91 -7.44 18.36
CA SER A 120 5.42 -8.75 18.78
C SER A 120 4.59 -9.39 19.87
N LYS A 121 3.75 -8.64 20.54
CA LYS A 121 2.84 -9.16 21.53
C LYS A 121 1.59 -9.71 20.86
#